data_b99aa1e403e49fef64a81e2acdd33e9a
#
_entry.id   b99aa1e403e49fef64a81e2acdd33e9a
#
_cell.length_a   1.000
_cell.length_b   1.000
_cell.length_c   1.000
_cell.angle_alpha   90.00
_cell.angle_beta   90.00
_cell.angle_gamma   90.00
#
_symmetry.space_group_name_H-M   'P 1'
#
loop_
_entity.id
_entity.type
_entity.pdbx_description
1 polymer ?
#
loop_
_entity_poly.entity_id
_entity_poly.type
_entity_poly.pdbx_seq_one_letter_code
_entity_poly.pdbx_strand_id
1 'polypeptide(L)'
;MTLQRSGVGWKHVAGLGVSLVIAGQFTGWNYGLASGWANMAIATLLVALLSFGLALCVAELAAARPHAGGLYTYCQDAFGRFTGYMVGMTVFGALAIGTGAAATFISAYCEHVLGFGGFPLKLALIAVIIGVHLRGVGEAMNLLVAAGVISVLAIILVLATLAPHFSPANLLTPELPLEISPLGVFSAIPFAIWLFITVEQTTAASEEVDDPGKNIPRGMIAAVMILLVSALCILLFAVGAGGITHLAAADDPLYAALTSPLLSKSYATVATIVGLGGMFGLLATMFSLAYSASRQLYALAREGHLPKVISRVNRLGAPDLTLMLVGGIAVFASLAPPMSILLAVVLSLSASYIVVLAAFIRLRTVEPDMPRPFRAWGGRGTAAACLVLSVLVFAACFQLDIAMLAGVGAYFIFAIAARLFSRRTEAAPAAAVKETPANV
;
A
#
# COMPACT_ATOMS: atom_id res chain seq x y z
N MET A 1 3.23 -27.55 -3.92
CA MET A 1 4.25 -27.01 -4.82
C MET A 1 4.93 -25.86 -4.06
N THR A 2 6.20 -26.01 -3.76
CA THR A 2 7.05 -24.95 -3.20
C THR A 2 7.41 -24.02 -4.34
N LEU A 3 7.30 -22.70 -4.12
CA LEU A 3 7.75 -21.69 -5.07
C LEU A 3 9.25 -21.89 -5.34
N GLN A 4 9.67 -21.83 -6.61
CA GLN A 4 11.08 -21.93 -6.96
C GLN A 4 11.83 -20.74 -6.36
N ARG A 5 12.89 -20.97 -5.59
CA ARG A 5 13.85 -19.94 -5.19
C ARG A 5 14.47 -19.34 -6.43
N SER A 6 14.23 -18.06 -6.68
CA SER A 6 14.51 -17.40 -7.95
C SER A 6 15.67 -16.40 -7.90
N GLY A 7 16.59 -16.48 -6.92
CA GLY A 7 17.75 -15.58 -6.84
C GLY A 7 17.39 -14.13 -6.48
N VAL A 8 16.32 -13.92 -5.72
CA VAL A 8 15.83 -12.59 -5.33
C VAL A 8 16.68 -12.04 -4.18
N GLY A 9 17.60 -11.13 -4.49
CA GLY A 9 18.42 -10.44 -3.51
C GLY A 9 17.76 -9.16 -2.97
N TRP A 10 18.42 -8.48 -2.01
CA TRP A 10 17.92 -7.28 -1.34
C TRP A 10 17.55 -6.13 -2.29
N LYS A 11 18.22 -5.99 -3.45
CA LYS A 11 17.91 -4.97 -4.46
C LYS A 11 16.54 -5.17 -5.09
N HIS A 12 16.14 -6.42 -5.30
CA HIS A 12 14.81 -6.76 -5.80
C HIS A 12 13.74 -6.49 -4.73
N VAL A 13 14.03 -6.81 -3.47
CA VAL A 13 13.13 -6.49 -2.34
C VAL A 13 12.96 -4.96 -2.21
N ALA A 14 14.05 -4.19 -2.32
CA ALA A 14 14.00 -2.74 -2.31
C ALA A 14 13.21 -2.19 -3.51
N GLY A 15 13.46 -2.70 -4.70
CA GLY A 15 12.74 -2.31 -5.92
C GLY A 15 11.24 -2.61 -5.82
N LEU A 16 10.86 -3.77 -5.29
CA LEU A 16 9.46 -4.11 -5.04
C LEU A 16 8.83 -3.15 -4.02
N GLY A 17 9.54 -2.87 -2.91
CA GLY A 17 9.07 -1.93 -1.89
C GLY A 17 8.86 -0.52 -2.42
N VAL A 18 9.79 -0.01 -3.23
CA VAL A 18 9.63 1.28 -3.91
C VAL A 18 8.45 1.23 -4.89
N SER A 19 8.35 0.19 -5.72
CA SER A 19 7.27 0.06 -6.71
C SER A 19 5.88 -0.02 -6.09
N LEU A 20 5.75 -0.61 -4.90
CA LEU A 20 4.48 -0.66 -4.15
C LEU A 20 3.99 0.72 -3.69
N VAL A 21 4.90 1.65 -3.44
CA VAL A 21 4.62 2.94 -2.78
C VAL A 21 4.80 4.14 -3.69
N ILE A 22 5.60 4.02 -4.76
CA ILE A 22 6.06 5.17 -5.57
C ILE A 22 4.91 6.01 -6.14
N ALA A 23 3.75 5.41 -6.38
CA ALA A 23 2.55 6.13 -6.79
C ALA A 23 2.16 7.23 -5.80
N GLY A 24 2.31 6.96 -4.50
CA GLY A 24 2.04 7.92 -3.44
C GLY A 24 2.92 9.17 -3.47
N GLN A 25 4.08 9.11 -4.14
CA GLN A 25 4.96 10.27 -4.32
C GLN A 25 4.44 11.21 -5.43
N PHE A 26 3.65 10.69 -6.36
CA PHE A 26 3.11 11.46 -7.48
C PHE A 26 1.75 12.08 -7.17
N THR A 27 0.94 11.46 -6.29
CA THR A 27 -0.44 11.88 -6.07
C THR A 27 -0.88 11.66 -4.61
N GLY A 28 -1.88 12.39 -4.16
CA GLY A 28 -2.65 12.11 -2.95
C GLY A 28 -2.08 12.71 -1.67
N TRP A 29 -0.76 12.87 -1.55
CA TRP A 29 -0.13 13.48 -0.37
C TRP A 29 -0.46 14.97 -0.24
N ASN A 30 -0.63 15.63 -1.37
CA ASN A 30 -0.86 17.07 -1.48
C ASN A 30 -2.17 17.55 -0.85
N TYR A 31 -3.17 16.69 -0.70
CA TYR A 31 -4.40 17.03 0.03
C TYR A 31 -4.14 17.41 1.49
N GLY A 32 -3.06 16.89 2.09
CA GLY A 32 -2.62 17.29 3.43
C GLY A 32 -2.12 18.74 3.54
N LEU A 33 -1.74 19.38 2.42
CA LEU A 33 -1.33 20.77 2.37
C LEU A 33 -2.47 21.73 2.72
N ALA A 34 -3.72 21.32 2.63
CA ALA A 34 -4.86 22.09 3.12
C ALA A 34 -4.78 22.43 4.62
N SER A 35 -3.98 21.67 5.38
CA SER A 35 -3.70 21.93 6.80
C SER A 35 -2.50 22.89 7.02
N GLY A 36 -1.86 23.37 5.95
CA GLY A 36 -0.64 24.15 5.98
C GLY A 36 0.63 23.30 5.86
N TRP A 37 1.67 23.88 5.24
CA TRP A 37 2.92 23.16 4.95
C TRP A 37 3.62 22.63 6.21
N ALA A 38 3.71 23.45 7.28
CA ALA A 38 4.37 23.04 8.52
C ALA A 38 3.69 21.83 9.18
N ASN A 39 2.35 21.83 9.21
CA ASN A 39 1.56 20.72 9.74
C ASN A 39 1.77 19.45 8.92
N MET A 40 1.74 19.54 7.58
CA MET A 40 2.03 18.43 6.67
C MET A 40 3.46 17.90 6.82
N ALA A 41 4.46 18.79 6.99
CA ALA A 41 5.85 18.39 7.20
C ALA A 41 6.02 17.59 8.51
N ILE A 42 5.44 18.06 9.62
CA ILE A 42 5.47 17.34 10.90
C ILE A 42 4.72 16.00 10.79
N ALA A 43 3.54 15.97 10.18
CA ALA A 43 2.82 14.75 9.95
C ALA A 43 3.66 13.76 9.13
N THR A 44 4.34 14.22 8.08
CA THR A 44 5.25 13.39 7.26
C THR A 44 6.40 12.80 8.07
N LEU A 45 7.02 13.58 8.97
CA LEU A 45 8.08 13.06 9.84
C LEU A 45 7.55 12.01 10.85
N LEU A 46 6.37 12.24 11.44
CA LEU A 46 5.75 11.29 12.37
C LEU A 46 5.42 9.96 11.68
N VAL A 47 4.82 10.01 10.50
CA VAL A 47 4.48 8.78 9.77
C VAL A 47 5.69 8.12 9.13
N ALA A 48 6.75 8.87 8.83
CA ALA A 48 8.04 8.30 8.42
C ALA A 48 8.67 7.47 9.54
N LEU A 49 8.63 7.96 10.78
CA LEU A 49 9.06 7.22 11.97
C LEU A 49 8.23 5.96 12.17
N LEU A 50 6.90 6.06 12.01
CA LEU A 50 6.01 4.89 12.04
C LEU A 50 6.40 3.87 10.97
N SER A 51 6.52 4.30 9.72
CA SER A 51 6.80 3.42 8.57
C SER A 51 8.17 2.75 8.68
N PHE A 52 9.17 3.48 9.15
CA PHE A 52 10.50 2.93 9.41
C PHE A 52 10.47 1.88 10.53
N GLY A 53 9.86 2.20 11.67
CA GLY A 53 9.75 1.26 12.79
C GLY A 53 8.87 0.05 12.47
N LEU A 54 7.77 0.24 11.72
CA LEU A 54 6.94 -0.85 11.22
C LEU A 54 7.74 -1.77 10.28
N ALA A 55 8.50 -1.18 9.34
CA ALA A 55 9.36 -1.95 8.44
C ALA A 55 10.40 -2.79 9.20
N LEU A 56 11.03 -2.23 10.26
CA LEU A 56 11.94 -2.98 11.12
C LEU A 56 11.25 -4.16 11.82
N CYS A 57 10.07 -3.92 12.41
CA CYS A 57 9.31 -4.96 13.13
C CYS A 57 8.85 -6.07 12.18
N VAL A 58 8.30 -5.69 11.03
CA VAL A 58 7.83 -6.65 10.01
C VAL A 58 8.99 -7.39 9.37
N ALA A 59 10.13 -6.73 9.12
CA ALA A 59 11.34 -7.37 8.61
C ALA A 59 11.90 -8.43 9.58
N GLU A 60 11.83 -8.19 10.91
CA GLU A 60 12.22 -9.19 11.90
C GLU A 60 11.32 -10.43 11.83
N LEU A 61 9.99 -10.22 11.76
CA LEU A 61 9.04 -11.33 11.68
C LEU A 61 9.21 -12.11 10.36
N ALA A 62 9.38 -11.41 9.24
CA ALA A 62 9.59 -12.03 7.93
C ALA A 62 10.93 -12.76 7.82
N ALA A 63 11.99 -12.26 8.46
CA ALA A 63 13.28 -12.92 8.53
C ALA A 63 13.25 -14.19 9.41
N ALA A 64 12.47 -14.16 10.50
CA ALA A 64 12.33 -15.28 11.42
C ALA A 64 11.38 -16.37 10.88
N ARG A 65 10.32 -15.96 10.18
CA ARG A 65 9.29 -16.85 9.61
C ARG A 65 8.91 -16.40 8.21
N PRO A 66 9.74 -16.69 7.18
CA PRO A 66 9.42 -16.38 5.80
C PRO A 66 8.15 -17.12 5.37
N HIS A 67 7.10 -16.37 5.06
CA HIS A 67 5.80 -16.94 4.63
C HIS A 67 5.09 -15.98 3.67
N ALA A 68 4.60 -16.49 2.53
CA ALA A 68 3.92 -15.68 1.51
C ALA A 68 2.62 -15.02 2.01
N GLY A 69 2.05 -15.50 3.10
CA GLY A 69 0.91 -14.88 3.77
C GLY A 69 1.23 -13.54 4.45
N GLY A 70 2.51 -13.23 4.67
CA GLY A 70 2.93 -11.94 5.23
C GLY A 70 2.27 -11.62 6.58
N LEU A 71 1.68 -10.41 6.66
CA LEU A 71 1.21 -9.85 7.93
C LEU A 71 0.19 -10.70 8.67
N TYR A 72 -0.74 -11.36 7.96
CA TYR A 72 -1.80 -12.11 8.66
C TYR A 72 -1.28 -13.36 9.38
N THR A 73 -0.22 -14.00 8.87
CA THR A 73 0.35 -15.18 9.51
C THR A 73 0.96 -14.84 10.86
N TYR A 74 1.67 -13.72 10.98
CA TYR A 74 2.23 -13.24 12.24
C TYR A 74 1.14 -12.91 13.26
N CYS A 75 0.03 -12.32 12.80
CA CYS A 75 -1.13 -12.06 13.66
C CYS A 75 -1.85 -13.34 14.06
N GLN A 76 -1.91 -14.34 13.19
CA GLN A 76 -2.46 -15.66 13.48
C GLN A 76 -1.63 -16.39 14.55
N ASP A 77 -0.31 -16.37 14.44
CA ASP A 77 0.61 -16.97 15.39
C ASP A 77 0.50 -16.30 16.77
N ALA A 78 0.35 -14.98 16.79
CA ALA A 78 0.24 -14.24 18.03
C ALA A 78 -1.13 -14.37 18.72
N PHE A 79 -2.24 -14.28 17.96
CA PHE A 79 -3.59 -14.08 18.50
C PHE A 79 -4.61 -15.12 18.01
N GLY A 80 -4.18 -16.09 17.23
CA GLY A 80 -5.03 -17.16 16.72
C GLY A 80 -5.72 -16.87 15.38
N ARG A 81 -6.35 -17.92 14.84
CA ARG A 81 -6.88 -17.98 13.47
C ARG A 81 -7.87 -16.89 13.11
N PHE A 82 -8.71 -16.43 14.05
CA PHE A 82 -9.70 -15.39 13.76
C PHE A 82 -9.04 -14.04 13.54
N THR A 83 -8.09 -13.66 14.38
CA THR A 83 -7.35 -12.40 14.24
C THR A 83 -6.52 -12.37 12.96
N GLY A 84 -5.81 -13.46 12.66
CA GLY A 84 -5.10 -13.60 11.38
C GLY A 84 -6.03 -13.41 10.19
N TYR A 85 -7.18 -14.08 10.18
CA TYR A 85 -8.19 -13.93 9.14
C TYR A 85 -8.67 -12.49 8.98
N MET A 86 -9.01 -11.80 10.09
CA MET A 86 -9.48 -10.42 10.03
C MET A 86 -8.41 -9.48 9.45
N VAL A 87 -7.15 -9.61 9.88
CA VAL A 87 -6.03 -8.85 9.32
C VAL A 87 -5.87 -9.16 7.83
N GLY A 88 -5.91 -10.43 7.44
CA GLY A 88 -5.80 -10.84 6.04
C GLY A 88 -6.90 -10.27 5.15
N MET A 89 -8.15 -10.27 5.62
CA MET A 89 -9.27 -9.64 4.90
C MET A 89 -9.13 -8.13 4.82
N THR A 90 -8.70 -7.48 5.91
CA THR A 90 -8.47 -6.03 5.95
C THR A 90 -7.40 -5.62 4.94
N VAL A 91 -6.27 -6.32 4.91
CA VAL A 91 -5.19 -6.09 3.93
C VAL A 91 -5.68 -6.35 2.50
N PHE A 92 -6.37 -7.47 2.26
CA PHE A 92 -6.96 -7.79 0.96
C PHE A 92 -7.86 -6.65 0.45
N GLY A 93 -8.80 -6.19 1.30
CA GLY A 93 -9.71 -5.11 0.93
C GLY A 93 -8.97 -3.80 0.61
N ALA A 94 -8.01 -3.42 1.45
CA ALA A 94 -7.19 -2.22 1.23
C ALA A 94 -6.42 -2.28 -0.10
N LEU A 95 -5.77 -3.41 -0.41
CA LEU A 95 -5.01 -3.57 -1.65
C LEU A 95 -5.92 -3.59 -2.90
N ALA A 96 -7.09 -4.23 -2.80
CA ALA A 96 -8.06 -4.24 -3.89
C ALA A 96 -8.66 -2.84 -4.16
N ILE A 97 -9.00 -2.10 -3.10
CA ILE A 97 -9.43 -0.70 -3.19
C ILE A 97 -8.29 0.18 -3.74
N GLY A 98 -7.05 -0.03 -3.26
CA GLY A 98 -5.85 0.66 -3.74
C GLY A 98 -5.58 0.44 -5.23
N THR A 99 -5.92 -0.74 -5.78
CA THR A 99 -5.87 -1.00 -7.22
C THR A 99 -6.80 -0.07 -7.99
N GLY A 100 -8.01 0.19 -7.46
CA GLY A 100 -8.96 1.15 -8.03
C GLY A 100 -8.50 2.61 -7.87
N ALA A 101 -7.86 2.94 -6.75
CA ALA A 101 -7.23 4.25 -6.53
C ALA A 101 -6.16 4.54 -7.59
N ALA A 102 -5.25 3.58 -7.83
CA ALA A 102 -4.21 3.73 -8.86
C ALA A 102 -4.81 3.96 -10.24
N ALA A 103 -5.87 3.23 -10.64
CA ALA A 103 -6.57 3.46 -11.89
C ALA A 103 -7.17 4.87 -11.98
N THR A 104 -7.69 5.41 -10.87
CA THR A 104 -8.25 6.76 -10.79
C THR A 104 -7.18 7.82 -10.98
N PHE A 105 -6.03 7.69 -10.32
CA PHE A 105 -4.91 8.62 -10.47
C PHE A 105 -4.28 8.53 -11.86
N ILE A 106 -4.12 7.33 -12.44
CA ILE A 106 -3.66 7.19 -13.84
C ILE A 106 -4.60 7.91 -14.79
N SER A 107 -5.91 7.78 -14.58
CA SER A 107 -6.91 8.47 -15.42
C SER A 107 -6.78 10.00 -15.35
N ALA A 108 -6.51 10.56 -14.17
CA ALA A 108 -6.27 11.99 -14.00
C ALA A 108 -5.01 12.46 -14.74
N TYR A 109 -3.90 11.73 -14.59
CA TYR A 109 -2.66 12.01 -15.35
C TYR A 109 -2.85 11.91 -16.87
N CYS A 110 -3.57 10.88 -17.35
CA CYS A 110 -3.87 10.75 -18.78
C CYS A 110 -4.69 11.92 -19.30
N GLU A 111 -5.65 12.43 -18.53
CA GLU A 111 -6.46 13.57 -18.91
C GLU A 111 -5.60 14.82 -19.10
N HIS A 112 -4.66 15.11 -18.18
CA HIS A 112 -3.76 16.27 -18.28
C HIS A 112 -2.67 16.10 -19.34
N VAL A 113 -2.08 14.91 -19.49
CA VAL A 113 -0.92 14.68 -20.37
C VAL A 113 -1.34 14.30 -21.80
N LEU A 114 -2.41 13.50 -21.94
CA LEU A 114 -2.83 12.90 -23.21
C LEU A 114 -4.20 13.40 -23.70
N GLY A 115 -4.91 14.18 -22.89
CA GLY A 115 -6.22 14.74 -23.25
C GLY A 115 -7.39 13.75 -23.21
N PHE A 116 -7.22 12.59 -22.56
CA PHE A 116 -8.30 11.61 -22.38
C PHE A 116 -8.22 10.92 -21.01
N GLY A 117 -9.38 10.62 -20.42
CA GLY A 117 -9.49 10.03 -19.09
C GLY A 117 -10.89 9.50 -18.80
N GLY A 118 -11.27 9.48 -17.52
CA GLY A 118 -12.59 9.12 -17.08
C GLY A 118 -12.81 7.62 -16.87
N PHE A 119 -14.05 7.23 -16.57
CA PHE A 119 -14.40 5.86 -16.18
C PHE A 119 -14.06 4.78 -17.24
N PRO A 120 -14.23 5.01 -18.55
CA PRO A 120 -13.84 4.02 -19.57
C PRO A 120 -12.36 3.64 -19.50
N LEU A 121 -11.47 4.62 -19.29
CA LEU A 121 -10.04 4.36 -19.14
C LEU A 121 -9.75 3.59 -17.86
N LYS A 122 -10.38 3.94 -16.72
CA LYS A 122 -10.24 3.20 -15.45
C LYS A 122 -10.61 1.74 -15.62
N LEU A 123 -11.75 1.48 -16.27
CA LEU A 123 -12.22 0.11 -16.55
C LEU A 123 -11.24 -0.66 -17.45
N ALA A 124 -10.75 -0.02 -18.52
CA ALA A 124 -9.77 -0.63 -19.41
C ALA A 124 -8.46 -0.99 -18.70
N LEU A 125 -7.93 -0.09 -17.86
CA LEU A 125 -6.73 -0.30 -17.07
C LEU A 125 -6.90 -1.48 -16.12
N ILE A 126 -8.01 -1.55 -15.37
CA ILE A 126 -8.32 -2.65 -14.46
C ILE A 126 -8.42 -3.96 -15.25
N ALA A 127 -9.14 -3.97 -16.37
CA ALA A 127 -9.29 -5.16 -17.20
C ALA A 127 -7.95 -5.66 -17.75
N VAL A 128 -7.08 -4.77 -18.24
CA VAL A 128 -5.74 -5.10 -18.74
C VAL A 128 -4.89 -5.69 -17.61
N ILE A 129 -4.83 -5.05 -16.45
CA ILE A 129 -4.03 -5.51 -15.32
C ILE A 129 -4.49 -6.90 -14.85
N ILE A 130 -5.79 -7.09 -14.66
CA ILE A 130 -6.34 -8.40 -14.29
C ILE A 130 -6.07 -9.43 -15.40
N GLY A 131 -6.23 -9.07 -16.67
CA GLY A 131 -5.94 -9.94 -17.82
C GLY A 131 -4.49 -10.40 -17.88
N VAL A 132 -3.53 -9.51 -17.59
CA VAL A 132 -2.10 -9.86 -17.50
C VAL A 132 -1.85 -10.84 -16.36
N HIS A 133 -2.42 -10.59 -15.17
CA HIS A 133 -2.27 -11.50 -14.03
C HIS A 133 -2.86 -12.89 -14.29
N LEU A 134 -3.98 -12.98 -15.03
CA LEU A 134 -4.59 -14.26 -15.41
C LEU A 134 -3.72 -15.09 -16.36
N ARG A 135 -2.81 -14.45 -17.10
CA ARG A 135 -1.84 -15.12 -17.99
C ARG A 135 -0.56 -15.59 -17.27
N GLY A 136 -0.37 -15.15 -16.01
CA GLY A 136 0.84 -15.40 -15.22
C GLY A 136 1.80 -14.21 -15.24
N VAL A 137 2.54 -14.04 -14.15
CA VAL A 137 3.33 -12.82 -13.88
C VAL A 137 4.86 -12.98 -14.04
N GLY A 138 5.36 -14.12 -14.55
CA GLY A 138 6.79 -14.45 -14.51
C GLY A 138 7.73 -13.37 -15.06
N GLU A 139 7.45 -12.81 -16.24
CA GLU A 139 8.28 -11.76 -16.85
C GLU A 139 7.91 -10.34 -16.39
N ALA A 140 6.70 -10.15 -15.87
CA ALA A 140 6.20 -8.83 -15.48
C ALA A 140 6.93 -8.25 -14.27
N MET A 141 7.57 -9.08 -13.42
CA MET A 141 8.34 -8.61 -12.26
C MET A 141 9.52 -7.72 -12.66
N ASN A 142 10.25 -8.07 -13.73
CA ASN A 142 11.34 -7.24 -14.25
C ASN A 142 10.84 -5.91 -14.81
N LEU A 143 9.66 -5.90 -15.44
CA LEU A 143 9.02 -4.68 -15.94
C LEU A 143 8.60 -3.76 -14.79
N LEU A 144 8.15 -4.32 -13.65
CA LEU A 144 7.81 -3.54 -12.46
C LEU A 144 9.03 -2.82 -11.88
N VAL A 145 10.16 -3.53 -11.76
CA VAL A 145 11.40 -2.91 -11.28
C VAL A 145 11.84 -1.79 -12.23
N ALA A 146 11.77 -2.02 -13.55
CA ALA A 146 12.09 -1.00 -14.53
C ALA A 146 11.16 0.22 -14.44
N ALA A 147 9.84 0.01 -14.29
CA ALA A 147 8.87 1.09 -14.11
C ALA A 147 9.12 1.88 -12.81
N GLY A 148 9.47 1.18 -11.71
CA GLY A 148 9.89 1.82 -10.47
C GLY A 148 11.13 2.70 -10.63
N VAL A 149 12.15 2.23 -11.36
CA VAL A 149 13.35 3.01 -11.67
C VAL A 149 13.02 4.24 -12.51
N ILE A 150 12.20 4.10 -13.55
CA ILE A 150 11.73 5.22 -14.39
C ILE A 150 11.03 6.28 -13.52
N SER A 151 10.20 5.86 -12.58
CA SER A 151 9.48 6.78 -11.69
C SER A 151 10.41 7.50 -10.73
N VAL A 152 11.41 6.82 -10.17
CA VAL A 152 12.44 7.45 -9.33
C VAL A 152 13.23 8.47 -10.13
N LEU A 153 13.61 8.15 -11.38
CA LEU A 153 14.29 9.11 -12.27
C LEU A 153 13.40 10.31 -12.60
N ALA A 154 12.09 10.11 -12.77
CA ALA A 154 11.14 11.19 -12.96
C ALA A 154 11.06 12.12 -11.73
N ILE A 155 11.05 11.56 -10.50
CA ILE A 155 11.13 12.37 -9.27
C ILE A 155 12.44 13.15 -9.20
N ILE A 156 13.58 12.54 -9.52
CA ILE A 156 14.88 13.23 -9.56
C ILE A 156 14.82 14.39 -10.57
N LEU A 157 14.22 14.18 -11.73
CA LEU A 157 14.07 15.22 -12.76
C LEU A 157 13.19 16.39 -12.26
N VAL A 158 12.08 16.11 -11.57
CA VAL A 158 11.25 17.13 -10.90
C VAL A 158 12.09 17.94 -9.94
N LEU A 159 12.79 17.27 -9.03
CA LEU A 159 13.57 17.93 -7.98
C LEU A 159 14.70 18.77 -8.56
N ALA A 160 15.42 18.24 -9.56
CA ALA A 160 16.49 18.98 -10.25
C ALA A 160 15.95 20.24 -10.97
N THR A 161 14.73 20.16 -11.51
CA THR A 161 14.09 21.29 -12.19
C THR A 161 13.57 22.32 -11.22
N LEU A 162 12.95 21.92 -10.11
CA LEU A 162 12.25 22.82 -9.18
C LEU A 162 13.16 23.38 -8.07
N ALA A 163 14.21 22.67 -7.65
CA ALA A 163 15.08 23.12 -6.57
C ALA A 163 15.68 24.54 -6.80
N PRO A 164 16.12 24.93 -8.02
CA PRO A 164 16.60 26.30 -8.26
C PRO A 164 15.52 27.40 -8.12
N HIS A 165 14.24 27.02 -8.13
CA HIS A 165 13.09 27.92 -8.06
C HIS A 165 12.44 27.93 -6.66
N PHE A 166 13.08 27.30 -5.68
CA PHE A 166 12.58 27.27 -4.32
C PHE A 166 12.48 28.67 -3.72
N SER A 167 11.31 29.00 -3.19
CA SER A 167 11.06 30.21 -2.41
C SER A 167 10.31 29.86 -1.12
N PRO A 168 10.83 30.23 0.06
CA PRO A 168 10.10 30.00 1.32
C PRO A 168 8.73 30.68 1.37
N ALA A 169 8.55 31.79 0.64
CA ALA A 169 7.27 32.49 0.56
C ALA A 169 6.16 31.64 -0.06
N ASN A 170 6.50 30.69 -0.91
CA ASN A 170 5.54 29.79 -1.56
C ASN A 170 5.02 28.66 -0.65
N LEU A 171 5.65 28.48 0.53
CA LEU A 171 5.23 27.48 1.53
C LEU A 171 4.07 27.96 2.40
N LEU A 172 3.68 29.22 2.29
CA LEU A 172 2.64 29.82 3.11
C LEU A 172 1.76 30.76 2.28
N THR A 173 0.57 31.03 2.83
CA THR A 173 -0.33 32.11 2.38
C THR A 173 -0.92 32.79 3.62
N PRO A 174 -1.62 33.94 3.50
CA PRO A 174 -2.33 34.54 4.63
C PRO A 174 -3.33 33.58 5.29
N GLU A 175 -3.96 32.68 4.51
CA GLU A 175 -4.92 31.67 4.99
C GLU A 175 -4.24 30.42 5.54
N LEU A 176 -3.01 30.14 5.12
CA LEU A 176 -2.22 28.96 5.52
C LEU A 176 -0.82 29.42 5.99
N PRO A 177 -0.73 30.05 7.17
CA PRO A 177 0.55 30.49 7.75
C PRO A 177 1.42 29.30 8.17
N LEU A 178 2.70 29.55 8.46
CA LEU A 178 3.62 28.54 9.01
C LEU A 178 3.36 28.29 10.51
N GLU A 179 2.09 28.16 10.88
CA GLU A 179 1.72 27.82 12.25
C GLU A 179 1.53 26.32 12.41
N ILE A 180 2.07 25.82 13.52
CA ILE A 180 1.94 24.40 13.88
C ILE A 180 0.77 24.30 14.86
N SER A 181 -0.24 23.52 14.49
CA SER A 181 -1.35 23.21 15.37
C SER A 181 -1.54 21.69 15.51
N PRO A 182 -1.85 21.17 16.70
CA PRO A 182 -2.10 19.74 16.88
C PRO A 182 -3.21 19.22 15.98
N LEU A 183 -4.26 20.02 15.76
CA LEU A 183 -5.38 19.66 14.88
C LEU A 183 -4.93 19.66 13.40
N GLY A 184 -4.13 20.63 12.97
CA GLY A 184 -3.59 20.68 11.61
C GLY A 184 -2.68 19.50 11.31
N VAL A 185 -1.78 19.14 12.23
CA VAL A 185 -0.94 17.94 12.11
C VAL A 185 -1.82 16.69 12.04
N PHE A 186 -2.82 16.56 12.94
CA PHE A 186 -3.73 15.43 12.97
C PHE A 186 -4.50 15.27 11.65
N SER A 187 -4.97 16.39 11.07
CA SER A 187 -5.70 16.38 9.79
C SER A 187 -4.81 16.01 8.59
N ALA A 188 -3.50 16.30 8.66
CA ALA A 188 -2.54 15.97 7.59
C ALA A 188 -2.07 14.50 7.62
N ILE A 189 -2.14 13.82 8.78
CA ILE A 189 -1.60 12.46 8.97
C ILE A 189 -2.07 11.44 7.93
N PRO A 190 -3.37 11.34 7.55
CA PRO A 190 -3.83 10.33 6.59
C PRO A 190 -3.24 10.52 5.18
N PHE A 191 -2.90 11.75 4.83
CA PHE A 191 -2.29 12.09 3.55
C PHE A 191 -0.77 11.91 3.59
N ALA A 192 -0.16 12.20 4.73
CA ALA A 192 1.27 12.02 4.94
C ALA A 192 1.67 10.53 4.88
N ILE A 193 0.88 9.63 5.49
CA ILE A 193 1.20 8.20 5.48
C ILE A 193 1.08 7.59 4.07
N TRP A 194 0.31 8.19 3.17
CA TRP A 194 0.19 7.76 1.79
C TRP A 194 1.54 7.72 1.05
N LEU A 195 2.50 8.54 1.48
CA LEU A 195 3.87 8.55 0.97
C LEU A 195 4.69 7.30 1.30
N PHE A 196 4.22 6.44 2.22
CA PHE A 196 4.98 5.29 2.77
C PHE A 196 4.19 4.00 2.84
N ILE A 197 2.86 4.05 2.68
CA ILE A 197 1.95 2.93 2.90
C ILE A 197 2.24 1.78 1.94
N THR A 198 2.01 0.54 2.38
CA THR A 198 2.20 -0.72 1.63
C THR A 198 3.63 -1.23 1.47
N VAL A 199 4.67 -0.54 1.97
CA VAL A 199 6.07 -1.04 1.89
C VAL A 199 6.23 -2.40 2.58
N GLU A 200 5.47 -2.68 3.63
CA GLU A 200 5.47 -3.94 4.38
C GLU A 200 4.93 -5.12 3.56
N GLN A 201 4.21 -4.85 2.46
CA GLN A 201 3.70 -5.89 1.54
C GLN A 201 4.82 -6.58 0.74
N THR A 202 6.05 -6.07 0.77
CA THR A 202 7.24 -6.79 0.28
C THR A 202 7.42 -8.15 0.92
N THR A 203 6.87 -8.36 2.13
CA THR A 203 6.89 -9.66 2.81
C THR A 203 6.11 -10.75 2.07
N ALA A 204 5.21 -10.41 1.18
CA ALA A 204 4.53 -11.39 0.33
C ALA A 204 5.50 -12.17 -0.58
N ALA A 205 6.68 -11.62 -0.88
CA ALA A 205 7.73 -12.26 -1.65
C ALA A 205 8.77 -13.01 -0.77
N SER A 206 8.59 -13.09 0.54
CA SER A 206 9.60 -13.59 1.48
C SER A 206 10.02 -15.05 1.24
N GLU A 207 9.16 -15.89 0.68
CA GLU A 207 9.48 -17.29 0.33
C GLU A 207 10.38 -17.39 -0.91
N GLU A 208 10.42 -16.37 -1.76
CA GLU A 208 11.19 -16.30 -3.00
C GLU A 208 12.57 -15.64 -2.81
N VAL A 209 12.81 -15.02 -1.63
CA VAL A 209 14.02 -14.26 -1.32
C VAL A 209 15.14 -15.18 -0.85
N ASP A 210 16.34 -15.04 -1.46
CA ASP A 210 17.54 -15.71 -0.98
C ASP A 210 18.02 -15.09 0.33
N ASP A 211 18.45 -15.92 1.30
CA ASP A 211 18.88 -15.48 2.64
C ASP A 211 17.90 -14.44 3.23
N PRO A 212 16.64 -14.83 3.52
CA PRO A 212 15.59 -13.90 3.99
C PRO A 212 16.03 -13.09 5.21
N GLY A 213 16.85 -13.69 6.08
CA GLY A 213 17.38 -13.05 7.28
C GLY A 213 18.19 -11.78 7.03
N LYS A 214 18.80 -11.65 5.85
CA LYS A 214 19.63 -10.50 5.46
C LYS A 214 18.95 -9.64 4.39
N ASN A 215 18.40 -10.29 3.37
CA ASN A 215 17.93 -9.57 2.18
C ASN A 215 16.60 -8.86 2.39
N ILE A 216 15.67 -9.42 3.18
CA ILE A 216 14.40 -8.76 3.51
C ILE A 216 14.65 -7.47 4.31
N PRO A 217 15.36 -7.50 5.48
CA PRO A 217 15.60 -6.27 6.22
C PRO A 217 16.34 -5.20 5.42
N ARG A 218 17.40 -5.57 4.69
CA ARG A 218 18.16 -4.63 3.87
C ARG A 218 17.30 -3.99 2.77
N GLY A 219 16.49 -4.79 2.09
CA GLY A 219 15.61 -4.30 1.03
C GLY A 219 14.52 -3.38 1.55
N MET A 220 13.84 -3.75 2.65
CA MET A 220 12.80 -2.91 3.25
C MET A 220 13.35 -1.59 3.80
N ILE A 221 14.48 -1.62 4.51
CA ILE A 221 15.13 -0.41 5.01
C ILE A 221 15.53 0.50 3.85
N ALA A 222 16.14 -0.05 2.80
CA ALA A 222 16.53 0.72 1.62
C ALA A 222 15.32 1.37 0.93
N ALA A 223 14.21 0.62 0.77
CA ALA A 223 12.97 1.16 0.20
C ALA A 223 12.42 2.33 1.01
N VAL A 224 12.29 2.17 2.34
CA VAL A 224 11.78 3.24 3.22
C VAL A 224 12.70 4.48 3.19
N MET A 225 14.02 4.28 3.15
CA MET A 225 14.97 5.41 3.08
C MET A 225 14.87 6.18 1.75
N ILE A 226 14.74 5.47 0.62
CA ILE A 226 14.51 6.10 -0.68
C ILE A 226 13.20 6.92 -0.66
N LEU A 227 12.13 6.32 -0.16
CA LEU A 227 10.82 6.97 -0.06
C LEU A 227 10.84 8.17 0.89
N LEU A 228 11.54 8.07 2.02
CA LEU A 228 11.68 9.18 2.97
C LEU A 228 12.40 10.38 2.36
N VAL A 229 13.55 10.13 1.73
CA VAL A 229 14.33 11.22 1.11
C VAL A 229 13.53 11.86 -0.01
N SER A 230 12.89 11.06 -0.89
CA SER A 230 12.07 11.61 -1.98
C SER A 230 10.86 12.39 -1.46
N ALA A 231 10.14 11.89 -0.43
CA ALA A 231 8.99 12.57 0.15
C ALA A 231 9.36 13.93 0.75
N LEU A 232 10.45 14.01 1.52
CA LEU A 232 10.91 15.27 2.12
C LEU A 232 11.36 16.26 1.04
N CYS A 233 12.09 15.79 0.03
CA CYS A 233 12.49 16.64 -1.09
C CYS A 233 11.30 17.15 -1.91
N ILE A 234 10.31 16.29 -2.19
CA ILE A 234 9.09 16.68 -2.89
C ILE A 234 8.33 17.74 -2.06
N LEU A 235 8.11 17.47 -0.78
CA LEU A 235 7.37 18.37 0.11
C LEU A 235 8.05 19.73 0.22
N LEU A 236 9.38 19.78 0.17
CA LEU A 236 10.13 21.02 0.22
C LEU A 236 10.16 21.73 -1.15
N PHE A 237 10.69 21.06 -2.17
CA PHE A 237 11.01 21.72 -3.44
C PHE A 237 9.81 21.85 -4.37
N ALA A 238 8.90 20.87 -4.42
CA ALA A 238 7.72 21.00 -5.28
C ALA A 238 6.77 22.07 -4.72
N VAL A 239 6.53 22.10 -3.40
CA VAL A 239 5.69 23.12 -2.78
C VAL A 239 6.38 24.49 -2.81
N GLY A 240 7.68 24.54 -2.49
CA GLY A 240 8.44 25.79 -2.48
C GLY A 240 8.61 26.45 -3.86
N ALA A 241 8.50 25.69 -4.94
CA ALA A 241 8.50 26.23 -6.31
C ALA A 241 7.08 26.43 -6.87
N GLY A 242 6.18 25.49 -6.62
CA GLY A 242 4.85 25.47 -7.22
C GLY A 242 3.76 26.22 -6.47
N GLY A 243 3.97 26.46 -5.16
CA GLY A 243 3.03 27.16 -4.29
C GLY A 243 2.01 26.23 -3.62
N ILE A 244 1.78 26.45 -2.32
CA ILE A 244 0.97 25.55 -1.48
C ILE A 244 -0.47 25.42 -1.95
N THR A 245 -1.17 26.51 -2.26
CA THR A 245 -2.57 26.49 -2.68
C THR A 245 -2.77 25.83 -4.05
N HIS A 246 -1.82 26.07 -4.96
CA HIS A 246 -1.87 25.49 -6.29
C HIS A 246 -1.71 23.97 -6.25
N LEU A 247 -0.81 23.47 -5.43
CA LEU A 247 -0.58 22.04 -5.29
C LEU A 247 -1.66 21.34 -4.45
N ALA A 248 -2.18 21.98 -3.41
CA ALA A 248 -3.21 21.39 -2.54
C ALA A 248 -4.48 20.99 -3.30
N ALA A 249 -4.82 21.72 -4.37
CA ALA A 249 -6.01 21.51 -5.18
C ALA A 249 -5.79 20.57 -6.39
N ALA A 250 -4.54 20.19 -6.68
CA ALA A 250 -4.20 19.44 -7.89
C ALA A 250 -4.41 17.92 -7.70
N ASP A 251 -4.90 17.25 -8.74
CA ASP A 251 -4.96 15.78 -8.79
C ASP A 251 -3.60 15.17 -9.16
N ASP A 252 -2.72 15.97 -9.81
CA ASP A 252 -1.36 15.62 -10.23
C ASP A 252 -0.35 16.69 -9.77
N PRO A 253 -0.01 16.74 -8.48
CA PRO A 253 0.74 17.83 -7.86
C PRO A 253 2.13 18.07 -8.45
N LEU A 254 2.81 17.04 -8.96
CA LEU A 254 4.14 17.21 -9.57
C LEU A 254 4.06 17.85 -10.96
N TYR A 255 3.04 17.51 -11.75
CA TYR A 255 2.76 18.19 -13.01
C TYR A 255 2.38 19.66 -12.75
N ALA A 256 1.48 19.89 -11.81
CA ALA A 256 1.05 21.22 -11.40
C ALA A 256 2.23 22.08 -10.91
N ALA A 257 3.17 21.53 -10.14
CA ALA A 257 4.36 22.24 -9.67
C ALA A 257 5.22 22.74 -10.85
N LEU A 258 5.43 21.90 -11.89
CA LEU A 258 6.25 22.24 -13.05
C LEU A 258 5.57 23.23 -14.01
N THR A 259 4.25 23.35 -13.95
CA THR A 259 3.46 24.30 -14.77
C THR A 259 2.91 25.46 -13.97
N SER A 260 3.37 25.62 -12.71
CA SER A 260 2.90 26.68 -11.82
C SER A 260 3.11 28.06 -12.41
N PRO A 261 2.13 28.99 -12.25
CA PRO A 261 2.26 30.39 -12.65
C PRO A 261 3.30 31.15 -11.84
N LEU A 262 3.79 30.61 -10.72
CA LEU A 262 4.86 31.20 -9.91
C LEU A 262 6.25 31.02 -10.53
N LEU A 263 6.40 30.13 -11.49
CA LEU A 263 7.64 29.91 -12.21
C LEU A 263 7.82 30.99 -13.30
N SER A 264 9.05 31.50 -13.46
CA SER A 264 9.40 32.49 -14.48
C SER A 264 9.18 32.00 -15.92
N LYS A 265 9.17 30.69 -16.11
CA LYS A 265 8.81 30.00 -17.37
C LYS A 265 8.10 28.69 -17.08
N SER A 266 7.20 28.28 -17.95
CA SER A 266 6.58 26.97 -17.87
C SER A 266 7.56 25.87 -18.31
N TYR A 267 7.63 24.79 -17.54
CA TYR A 267 8.39 23.58 -17.86
C TYR A 267 7.50 22.49 -18.45
N ALA A 268 6.59 22.85 -19.36
CA ALA A 268 5.57 21.95 -19.90
C ALA A 268 6.15 20.64 -20.48
N THR A 269 7.27 20.70 -21.21
CA THR A 269 7.94 19.49 -21.73
C THR A 269 8.43 18.58 -20.60
N VAL A 270 9.05 19.16 -19.56
CA VAL A 270 9.50 18.40 -18.39
C VAL A 270 8.30 17.82 -17.65
N ALA A 271 7.23 18.61 -17.50
CA ALA A 271 5.98 18.16 -16.87
C ALA A 271 5.36 16.96 -17.62
N THR A 272 5.37 16.96 -18.93
CA THR A 272 4.93 15.81 -19.76
C THR A 272 5.82 14.58 -19.53
N ILE A 273 7.14 14.72 -19.51
CA ILE A 273 8.07 13.61 -19.27
C ILE A 273 7.86 13.05 -17.85
N VAL A 274 7.71 13.92 -16.86
CA VAL A 274 7.46 13.55 -15.45
C VAL A 274 6.08 12.89 -15.32
N GLY A 275 5.06 13.41 -15.97
CA GLY A 275 3.73 12.82 -16.02
C GLY A 275 3.75 11.39 -16.58
N LEU A 276 4.46 11.17 -17.68
CA LEU A 276 4.67 9.82 -18.24
C LEU A 276 5.41 8.91 -17.25
N GLY A 277 6.47 9.40 -16.61
CA GLY A 277 7.20 8.67 -15.55
C GLY A 277 6.30 8.30 -14.36
N GLY A 278 5.43 9.23 -13.95
CA GLY A 278 4.42 9.02 -12.92
C GLY A 278 3.40 7.94 -13.31
N MET A 279 2.91 7.97 -14.56
CA MET A 279 2.01 6.94 -15.08
C MET A 279 2.64 5.55 -15.04
N PHE A 280 3.94 5.39 -15.39
CA PHE A 280 4.64 4.11 -15.24
C PHE A 280 4.71 3.68 -13.77
N GLY A 281 4.95 4.59 -12.84
CA GLY A 281 4.95 4.30 -11.40
C GLY A 281 3.57 3.87 -10.89
N LEU A 282 2.54 4.58 -11.28
CA LEU A 282 1.16 4.25 -10.96
C LEU A 282 0.73 2.90 -11.52
N LEU A 283 1.14 2.57 -12.77
CA LEU A 283 0.91 1.26 -13.37
C LEU A 283 1.65 0.15 -12.61
N ALA A 284 2.91 0.38 -12.21
CA ALA A 284 3.68 -0.56 -11.41
C ALA A 284 3.02 -0.80 -10.03
N THR A 285 2.57 0.27 -9.38
CA THR A 285 1.84 0.17 -8.11
C THR A 285 0.52 -0.59 -8.29
N MET A 286 -0.28 -0.24 -9.29
CA MET A 286 -1.55 -0.91 -9.60
C MET A 286 -1.35 -2.41 -9.82
N PHE A 287 -0.32 -2.79 -10.58
CA PHE A 287 0.04 -4.18 -10.82
C PHE A 287 0.43 -4.88 -9.50
N SER A 288 1.32 -4.28 -8.71
CA SER A 288 1.80 -4.85 -7.45
C SER A 288 0.70 -5.01 -6.42
N LEU A 289 -0.24 -4.04 -6.33
CA LEU A 289 -1.40 -4.11 -5.45
C LEU A 289 -2.35 -5.23 -5.85
N ALA A 290 -2.68 -5.37 -7.13
CA ALA A 290 -3.53 -6.45 -7.64
C ALA A 290 -2.89 -7.83 -7.41
N TYR A 291 -1.57 -7.94 -7.63
CA TYR A 291 -0.79 -9.14 -7.35
C TYR A 291 -0.87 -9.53 -5.87
N SER A 292 -0.53 -8.60 -4.98
CA SER A 292 -0.52 -8.84 -3.53
C SER A 292 -1.91 -9.14 -3.00
N ALA A 293 -2.95 -8.41 -3.44
CA ALA A 293 -4.33 -8.65 -3.05
C ALA A 293 -4.79 -10.06 -3.44
N SER A 294 -4.53 -10.48 -4.67
CA SER A 294 -4.95 -11.80 -5.14
C SER A 294 -4.26 -12.94 -4.37
N ARG A 295 -2.97 -12.82 -4.10
CA ARG A 295 -2.22 -13.81 -3.31
C ARG A 295 -2.64 -13.84 -1.85
N GLN A 296 -2.96 -12.68 -1.26
CA GLN A 296 -3.48 -12.59 0.10
C GLN A 296 -4.78 -13.39 0.27
N LEU A 297 -5.76 -13.17 -0.61
CA LEU A 297 -7.05 -13.87 -0.54
C LEU A 297 -6.89 -15.38 -0.87
N TYR A 298 -6.05 -15.70 -1.86
CA TYR A 298 -5.71 -17.07 -2.19
C TYR A 298 -5.10 -17.82 -0.99
N ALA A 299 -4.14 -17.21 -0.29
CA ALA A 299 -3.50 -17.81 0.86
C ALA A 299 -4.50 -18.07 2.00
N LEU A 300 -5.39 -17.11 2.29
CA LEU A 300 -6.46 -17.27 3.27
C LEU A 300 -7.39 -18.45 2.94
N ALA A 301 -7.73 -18.62 1.66
CA ALA A 301 -8.56 -19.74 1.22
C ALA A 301 -7.82 -21.08 1.27
N ARG A 302 -6.54 -21.11 0.90
CA ARG A 302 -5.68 -22.30 0.96
C ARG A 302 -5.51 -22.81 2.39
N GLU A 303 -5.44 -21.91 3.38
CA GLU A 303 -5.33 -22.26 4.80
C GLU A 303 -6.70 -22.58 5.46
N GLY A 304 -7.78 -22.63 4.69
CA GLY A 304 -9.10 -22.99 5.19
C GLY A 304 -9.80 -21.87 5.96
N HIS A 305 -9.45 -20.61 5.72
CA HIS A 305 -10.19 -19.47 6.27
C HIS A 305 -11.43 -19.11 5.46
N LEU A 306 -11.43 -19.46 4.18
CA LEU A 306 -12.48 -19.19 3.19
C LEU A 306 -12.82 -20.48 2.41
N PRO A 307 -13.96 -20.52 1.69
CA PRO A 307 -14.32 -21.65 0.85
C PRO A 307 -13.22 -22.03 -0.14
N LYS A 308 -12.94 -23.33 -0.28
CA LYS A 308 -11.86 -23.85 -1.14
C LYS A 308 -11.95 -23.41 -2.61
N VAL A 309 -13.15 -23.08 -3.10
CA VAL A 309 -13.32 -22.59 -4.48
C VAL A 309 -12.50 -21.31 -4.74
N ILE A 310 -12.26 -20.48 -3.72
CA ILE A 310 -11.47 -19.25 -3.82
C ILE A 310 -9.98 -19.56 -4.03
N SER A 311 -9.48 -20.71 -3.57
CA SER A 311 -8.10 -21.14 -3.79
C SER A 311 -7.88 -21.87 -5.13
N ARG A 312 -8.86 -21.80 -6.04
CA ARG A 312 -8.73 -22.35 -7.38
C ARG A 312 -7.69 -21.54 -8.18
N VAL A 313 -6.89 -22.26 -8.97
CA VAL A 313 -5.96 -21.69 -9.94
C VAL A 313 -6.36 -22.11 -11.36
N ASN A 314 -6.13 -21.26 -12.33
CA ASN A 314 -6.35 -21.57 -13.73
C ASN A 314 -5.24 -22.48 -14.29
N ARG A 315 -5.31 -22.84 -15.59
CA ARG A 315 -4.33 -23.71 -16.26
C ARG A 315 -2.90 -23.11 -16.27
N LEU A 316 -2.75 -21.80 -16.08
CA LEU A 316 -1.50 -21.06 -16.06
C LEU A 316 -0.99 -20.80 -14.61
N GLY A 317 -1.66 -21.40 -13.59
CA GLY A 317 -1.26 -21.27 -12.18
C GLY A 317 -1.68 -19.96 -11.53
N ALA A 318 -2.47 -19.11 -12.18
CA ALA A 318 -2.98 -17.87 -11.60
C ALA A 318 -4.30 -18.10 -10.84
N PRO A 319 -4.50 -17.44 -9.68
CA PRO A 319 -5.71 -17.57 -8.87
C PRO A 319 -6.86 -16.75 -9.49
N ASP A 320 -7.60 -17.38 -10.42
CA ASP A 320 -8.56 -16.71 -11.31
C ASP A 320 -9.70 -16.03 -10.55
N LEU A 321 -10.34 -16.71 -9.62
CA LEU A 321 -11.47 -16.15 -8.87
C LEU A 321 -11.04 -14.99 -7.97
N THR A 322 -9.89 -15.09 -7.31
CA THR A 322 -9.41 -13.99 -6.48
C THR A 322 -9.07 -12.75 -7.30
N LEU A 323 -8.48 -12.92 -8.49
CA LEU A 323 -8.19 -11.82 -9.42
C LEU A 323 -9.47 -11.13 -9.90
N MET A 324 -10.51 -11.90 -10.21
CA MET A 324 -11.82 -11.34 -10.59
C MET A 324 -12.46 -10.55 -9.44
N LEU A 325 -12.34 -11.03 -8.20
CA LEU A 325 -12.81 -10.30 -7.01
C LEU A 325 -12.02 -9.00 -6.81
N VAL A 326 -10.70 -9.02 -6.96
CA VAL A 326 -9.87 -7.79 -6.92
C VAL A 326 -10.32 -6.80 -7.98
N GLY A 327 -10.50 -7.26 -9.22
CA GLY A 327 -10.98 -6.42 -10.33
C GLY A 327 -12.34 -5.80 -10.05
N GLY A 328 -13.30 -6.60 -9.56
CA GLY A 328 -14.63 -6.12 -9.19
C GLY A 328 -14.58 -5.03 -8.12
N ILE A 329 -13.84 -5.27 -7.03
CA ILE A 329 -13.67 -4.27 -5.95
C ILE A 329 -12.98 -3.01 -6.48
N ALA A 330 -11.94 -3.15 -7.31
CA ALA A 330 -11.23 -2.03 -7.91
C ALA A 330 -12.13 -1.16 -8.79
N VAL A 331 -13.01 -1.76 -9.60
CA VAL A 331 -14.00 -1.04 -10.42
C VAL A 331 -14.95 -0.24 -9.55
N PHE A 332 -15.53 -0.86 -8.51
CA PHE A 332 -16.43 -0.15 -7.59
C PHE A 332 -15.71 0.98 -6.85
N ALA A 333 -14.51 0.72 -6.35
CA ALA A 333 -13.71 1.74 -5.67
C ALA A 333 -13.41 2.93 -6.59
N SER A 334 -13.13 2.70 -7.87
CA SER A 334 -12.80 3.76 -8.83
C SER A 334 -13.95 4.71 -9.16
N LEU A 335 -15.17 4.43 -8.70
CA LEU A 335 -16.34 5.32 -8.81
C LEU A 335 -16.37 6.40 -7.73
N ALA A 336 -15.66 6.21 -6.62
CA ALA A 336 -15.62 7.16 -5.52
C ALA A 336 -14.60 8.29 -5.78
N PRO A 337 -14.71 9.43 -5.07
CA PRO A 337 -13.74 10.51 -5.13
C PRO A 337 -12.33 10.04 -4.71
N PRO A 338 -11.24 10.53 -5.35
CA PRO A 338 -9.87 10.07 -5.06
C PRO A 338 -9.48 10.16 -3.58
N MET A 339 -9.81 11.27 -2.92
CA MET A 339 -9.55 11.47 -1.49
C MET A 339 -10.22 10.41 -0.62
N SER A 340 -11.48 10.09 -0.90
CA SER A 340 -12.25 9.10 -0.14
C SER A 340 -11.68 7.69 -0.30
N ILE A 341 -11.25 7.33 -1.52
CA ILE A 341 -10.60 6.03 -1.79
C ILE A 341 -9.29 5.93 -1.00
N LEU A 342 -8.46 6.98 -1.04
CA LEU A 342 -7.20 7.07 -0.31
C LEU A 342 -7.42 6.86 1.19
N LEU A 343 -8.35 7.59 1.78
CA LEU A 343 -8.65 7.49 3.21
C LEU A 343 -9.16 6.10 3.60
N ALA A 344 -9.97 5.45 2.75
CA ALA A 344 -10.44 4.07 3.00
C ALA A 344 -9.29 3.06 3.03
N VAL A 345 -8.31 3.19 2.13
CA VAL A 345 -7.09 2.37 2.13
C VAL A 345 -6.27 2.59 3.39
N VAL A 346 -6.03 3.85 3.75
CA VAL A 346 -5.24 4.23 4.93
C VAL A 346 -5.90 3.76 6.22
N LEU A 347 -7.22 3.94 6.36
CA LEU A 347 -8.01 3.44 7.50
C LEU A 347 -7.83 1.93 7.67
N SER A 348 -8.00 1.18 6.59
CA SER A 348 -7.92 -0.28 6.60
C SER A 348 -6.52 -0.77 6.95
N LEU A 349 -5.47 -0.21 6.35
CA LEU A 349 -4.09 -0.64 6.61
C LEU A 349 -3.61 -0.21 7.99
N SER A 350 -3.97 0.98 8.47
CA SER A 350 -3.61 1.43 9.83
C SER A 350 -4.21 0.54 10.91
N ALA A 351 -5.45 0.06 10.72
CA ALA A 351 -6.04 -0.96 11.58
C ALA A 351 -5.20 -2.26 11.61
N SER A 352 -4.69 -2.69 10.45
CA SER A 352 -3.81 -3.86 10.37
C SER A 352 -2.48 -3.62 11.07
N TYR A 353 -1.89 -2.42 10.96
CA TYR A 353 -0.62 -2.08 11.60
C TYR A 353 -0.71 -2.14 13.13
N ILE A 354 -1.83 -1.70 13.73
CA ILE A 354 -2.09 -1.82 15.16
C ILE A 354 -1.96 -3.30 15.58
N VAL A 355 -2.63 -4.20 14.88
CA VAL A 355 -2.64 -5.64 15.23
C VAL A 355 -1.27 -6.29 14.98
N VAL A 356 -0.58 -5.94 13.88
CA VAL A 356 0.74 -6.46 13.55
C VAL A 356 1.80 -6.04 14.58
N LEU A 357 1.80 -4.78 15.01
CA LEU A 357 2.73 -4.28 16.03
C LEU A 357 2.43 -4.90 17.40
N ALA A 358 1.17 -5.09 17.75
CA ALA A 358 0.78 -5.84 18.95
C ALA A 358 1.22 -7.31 18.87
N ALA A 359 1.11 -7.94 17.68
CA ALA A 359 1.58 -9.30 17.44
C ALA A 359 3.10 -9.41 17.61
N PHE A 360 3.86 -8.45 17.09
CA PHE A 360 5.30 -8.38 17.27
C PHE A 360 5.70 -8.33 18.76
N ILE A 361 5.05 -7.45 19.55
CA ILE A 361 5.30 -7.31 20.97
C ILE A 361 4.99 -8.64 21.70
N ARG A 362 3.84 -9.26 21.37
CA ARG A 362 3.41 -10.53 21.96
C ARG A 362 4.35 -11.68 21.63
N LEU A 363 4.74 -11.85 20.35
CA LEU A 363 5.65 -12.93 19.91
C LEU A 363 7.04 -12.80 20.52
N ARG A 364 7.53 -11.58 20.80
CA ARG A 364 8.76 -11.38 21.55
C ARG A 364 8.64 -11.73 23.04
N THR A 365 7.42 -11.80 23.56
CA THR A 365 7.14 -12.17 24.97
C THR A 365 6.90 -13.66 25.12
N VAL A 366 6.09 -14.24 24.22
CA VAL A 366 5.63 -15.64 24.30
C VAL A 366 6.68 -16.60 23.72
N GLU A 367 7.44 -16.15 22.72
CA GLU A 367 8.48 -16.94 22.07
C GLU A 367 9.85 -16.24 22.15
N PRO A 368 10.44 -16.10 23.34
CA PRO A 368 11.72 -15.40 23.50
C PRO A 368 12.88 -16.10 22.77
N ASP A 369 12.82 -17.43 22.66
CA ASP A 369 13.87 -18.28 22.07
C ASP A 369 13.71 -18.46 20.54
N MET A 370 12.69 -17.86 19.92
CA MET A 370 12.52 -17.92 18.47
C MET A 370 13.77 -17.39 17.75
N PRO A 371 14.35 -18.14 16.79
CA PRO A 371 15.48 -17.67 16.01
C PRO A 371 15.14 -16.39 15.25
N ARG A 372 15.88 -15.31 15.48
CA ARG A 372 15.70 -14.01 14.83
C ARG A 372 17.01 -13.61 14.14
N PRO A 373 17.20 -13.97 12.85
CA PRO A 373 18.39 -13.60 12.09
C PRO A 373 18.60 -12.09 12.00
N PHE A 374 17.50 -11.35 11.99
CA PHE A 374 17.46 -9.89 12.12
C PHE A 374 16.66 -9.49 13.35
N ARG A 375 17.13 -8.49 14.08
CA ARG A 375 16.42 -7.93 15.24
C ARG A 375 16.14 -6.45 15.02
N ALA A 376 14.88 -6.05 15.11
CA ALA A 376 14.43 -4.66 15.00
C ALA A 376 15.10 -3.79 16.08
N TRP A 377 15.64 -2.65 15.68
CA TRP A 377 16.28 -1.70 16.56
C TRP A 377 15.28 -1.15 17.58
N GLY A 378 15.68 -1.04 18.85
CA GLY A 378 14.80 -0.66 19.95
C GLY A 378 13.74 -1.69 20.34
N GLY A 379 13.55 -2.74 19.55
CA GLY A 379 12.74 -3.90 19.88
C GLY A 379 11.31 -3.58 20.27
N ARG A 380 10.88 -3.96 21.49
CA ARG A 380 9.50 -3.70 21.97
C ARG A 380 9.22 -2.20 22.14
N GLY A 381 10.24 -1.38 22.45
CA GLY A 381 10.08 0.07 22.58
C GLY A 381 9.69 0.72 21.26
N THR A 382 10.40 0.38 20.17
CA THR A 382 10.05 0.83 18.81
C THR A 382 8.65 0.37 18.42
N ALA A 383 8.32 -0.90 18.67
CA ALA A 383 6.99 -1.42 18.35
C ALA A 383 5.87 -0.71 19.14
N ALA A 384 6.10 -0.40 20.43
CA ALA A 384 5.14 0.32 21.27
C ALA A 384 4.94 1.77 20.78
N ALA A 385 6.03 2.48 20.45
CA ALA A 385 5.94 3.82 19.86
C ALA A 385 5.18 3.81 18.52
N CYS A 386 5.51 2.86 17.64
CA CYS A 386 4.81 2.69 16.37
C CYS A 386 3.34 2.30 16.55
N LEU A 387 3.01 1.50 17.59
CA LEU A 387 1.61 1.17 17.92
C LEU A 387 0.81 2.44 18.25
N VAL A 388 1.37 3.33 19.08
CA VAL A 388 0.74 4.61 19.43
C VAL A 388 0.54 5.46 18.16
N LEU A 389 1.56 5.57 17.32
CA LEU A 389 1.45 6.30 16.04
C LEU A 389 0.42 5.66 15.10
N SER A 390 0.32 4.32 15.05
CA SER A 390 -0.69 3.63 14.23
C SER A 390 -2.11 3.90 14.72
N VAL A 391 -2.32 3.97 16.04
CA VAL A 391 -3.61 4.37 16.63
C VAL A 391 -3.95 5.81 16.26
N LEU A 392 -2.95 6.70 16.28
CA LEU A 392 -3.14 8.10 15.88
C LEU A 392 -3.52 8.21 14.38
N VAL A 393 -2.82 7.48 13.49
CA VAL A 393 -3.16 7.41 12.06
C VAL A 393 -4.58 6.88 11.86
N PHE A 394 -4.92 5.79 12.53
CA PHE A 394 -6.25 5.19 12.46
C PHE A 394 -7.33 6.19 12.91
N ALA A 395 -7.12 6.86 14.03
CA ALA A 395 -8.05 7.88 14.55
C ALA A 395 -8.20 9.06 13.58
N ALA A 396 -7.10 9.50 12.96
CA ALA A 396 -7.13 10.61 11.99
C ALA A 396 -7.94 10.28 10.72
N CYS A 397 -8.10 9.01 10.37
CA CYS A 397 -8.92 8.60 9.23
C CYS A 397 -10.43 8.72 9.46
N PHE A 398 -10.90 8.93 10.70
CA PHE A 398 -12.34 9.19 10.98
C PHE A 398 -12.82 10.58 10.54
N GLN A 399 -11.99 11.34 9.87
CA GLN A 399 -12.41 12.54 9.12
C GLN A 399 -13.15 12.21 7.82
N LEU A 400 -13.27 10.91 7.45
CA LEU A 400 -14.08 10.41 6.34
C LEU A 400 -15.55 10.82 6.50
N ASP A 401 -16.21 11.00 5.36
CA ASP A 401 -17.66 11.13 5.38
C ASP A 401 -18.34 9.83 5.87
N ILE A 402 -19.57 9.97 6.35
CA ILE A 402 -20.31 8.86 6.97
C ILE A 402 -20.60 7.72 5.98
N ALA A 403 -20.72 8.02 4.67
CA ALA A 403 -20.99 7.02 3.64
C ALA A 403 -19.79 6.11 3.44
N MET A 404 -18.56 6.67 3.46
CA MET A 404 -17.33 5.90 3.39
C MET A 404 -17.09 5.05 4.62
N LEU A 405 -17.33 5.60 5.82
CA LEU A 405 -17.25 4.83 7.07
C LEU A 405 -18.26 3.67 7.06
N ALA A 406 -19.47 3.90 6.56
CA ALA A 406 -20.49 2.86 6.41
C ALA A 406 -20.05 1.78 5.40
N GLY A 407 -19.41 2.17 4.28
CA GLY A 407 -18.84 1.24 3.28
C GLY A 407 -17.76 0.35 3.87
N VAL A 408 -16.80 0.92 4.60
CA VAL A 408 -15.76 0.16 5.29
C VAL A 408 -16.38 -0.73 6.38
N GLY A 409 -17.34 -0.24 7.16
CA GLY A 409 -18.07 -1.03 8.14
C GLY A 409 -18.82 -2.21 7.53
N ALA A 410 -19.51 -2.01 6.40
CA ALA A 410 -20.19 -3.07 5.66
C ALA A 410 -19.21 -4.14 5.16
N TYR A 411 -18.02 -3.74 4.70
CA TYR A 411 -16.97 -4.67 4.32
C TYR A 411 -16.52 -5.57 5.49
N PHE A 412 -16.32 -5.01 6.68
CA PHE A 412 -15.98 -5.79 7.87
C PHE A 412 -17.10 -6.74 8.30
N ILE A 413 -18.36 -6.30 8.25
CA ILE A 413 -19.52 -7.17 8.51
C ILE A 413 -19.55 -8.33 7.52
N PHE A 414 -19.32 -8.06 6.23
CA PHE A 414 -19.21 -9.09 5.20
C PHE A 414 -18.08 -10.08 5.50
N ALA A 415 -16.88 -9.60 5.87
CA ALA A 415 -15.75 -10.46 6.22
C ALA A 415 -16.07 -11.39 7.40
N ILE A 416 -16.70 -10.88 8.44
CA ILE A 416 -17.14 -11.68 9.60
C ILE A 416 -18.19 -12.71 9.18
N ALA A 417 -19.20 -12.31 8.40
CA ALA A 417 -20.23 -13.21 7.90
C ALA A 417 -19.65 -14.33 7.02
N ALA A 418 -18.73 -14.02 6.14
CA ALA A 418 -18.02 -14.99 5.29
C ALA A 418 -17.26 -16.04 6.14
N ARG A 419 -16.63 -15.62 7.24
CA ARG A 419 -15.96 -16.54 8.16
C ARG A 419 -16.92 -17.46 8.91
N LEU A 420 -18.04 -16.91 9.36
CA LEU A 420 -19.07 -17.69 10.07
C LEU A 420 -19.71 -18.74 9.13
N PHE A 421 -19.92 -18.37 7.87
CA PHE A 421 -20.43 -19.27 6.85
C PHE A 421 -19.43 -20.39 6.53
N SER A 422 -18.15 -20.07 6.35
CA SER A 422 -17.09 -21.04 6.09
C SER A 422 -16.97 -22.08 7.22
N ARG A 423 -17.07 -21.65 8.49
CA ARG A 423 -17.07 -22.56 9.65
C ARG A 423 -18.24 -23.52 9.66
N ARG A 424 -19.43 -23.09 9.23
CA ARG A 424 -20.63 -23.97 9.15
C ARG A 424 -20.49 -25.05 8.10
N THR A 425 -19.85 -24.74 6.96
CA THR A 425 -19.59 -25.73 5.91
C THR A 425 -18.49 -26.72 6.29
N GLU A 426 -17.52 -26.34 7.13
CA GLU A 426 -16.52 -27.27 7.69
C GLU A 426 -17.10 -28.16 8.80
N ALA A 427 -18.06 -27.64 9.57
CA ALA A 427 -18.69 -28.35 10.69
C ALA A 427 -19.88 -29.23 10.29
N ALA A 428 -20.37 -29.14 9.03
CA ALA A 428 -21.36 -30.07 8.53
C ALA A 428 -20.73 -31.47 8.46
N PRO A 429 -21.20 -32.47 9.26
CA PRO A 429 -20.58 -33.76 9.31
C PRO A 429 -20.66 -34.40 7.91
N ALA A 430 -19.63 -35.16 7.55
CA ALA A 430 -19.71 -36.20 6.55
C ALA A 430 -20.75 -37.24 7.03
N ALA A 431 -22.01 -36.82 7.04
CA ALA A 431 -23.14 -37.67 7.37
C ALA A 431 -23.37 -38.62 6.22
N ALA A 432 -23.15 -39.90 6.52
CA ALA A 432 -23.65 -41.08 5.81
C ALA A 432 -22.96 -41.41 4.46
N VAL A 433 -21.73 -41.89 4.55
CA VAL A 433 -21.47 -43.13 3.81
C VAL A 433 -22.21 -44.22 4.62
N LYS A 434 -23.39 -44.56 4.22
CA LYS A 434 -24.09 -45.77 4.64
C LYS A 434 -23.17 -46.93 4.26
N GLU A 435 -22.58 -47.58 5.22
CA GLU A 435 -22.08 -48.92 5.08
C GLU A 435 -23.24 -49.77 4.57
N THR A 436 -23.19 -50.18 3.32
CA THR A 436 -24.00 -51.27 2.83
C THR A 436 -23.44 -52.55 3.45
N PRO A 437 -24.21 -53.31 4.24
CA PRO A 437 -23.70 -54.54 4.80
C PRO A 437 -23.42 -55.50 3.64
N ALA A 438 -22.20 -56.03 3.58
CA ALA A 438 -21.84 -57.16 2.75
C ALA A 438 -22.68 -58.34 3.23
N ASN A 439 -23.63 -58.74 2.41
CA ASN A 439 -24.25 -60.04 2.53
C ASN A 439 -23.37 -61.09 1.87
N VAL A 440 -22.90 -62.03 2.70
CA VAL A 440 -22.58 -63.45 2.52
C VAL A 440 -22.13 -63.89 1.12
#